data_7b5dd1028d1a77c15c139fe3f587f314
#
_entry.id   7b5dd1028d1a77c15c139fe3f587f314
#
_cell.length_a   1.000
_cell.length_b   1.000
_cell.length_c   1.000
_cell.angle_alpha   90.00
_cell.angle_beta   90.00
_cell.angle_gamma   90.00
#
_symmetry.space_group_name_H-M   'P 1'
#
loop_
_entity.id
_entity.type
_entity.pdbx_description
1 polymer ?
#
loop_
_entity_poly.entity_id
_entity_poly.type
_entity_poly.pdbx_seq_one_letter_code
_entity_poly.pdbx_strand_id
1 'polypeptide(L)'
;LGASSGRKVFVREVPGGCMCCAAGLSMQMALSQLLFLGRPDRLLIEPTGLGHPVEVLQTLYSDAYSETLEVQSTVTLVDARSVTNDRHANHASFVQQLRIADLILANKKDLYSDTELSLIEHLVQQHCDRDIAIYPTEQGKIDLALITQPTAWIPTIGKPHHAEPNYLLSADRVLPDCGYIGAINSTDGFESVGWRFSAAKPFDYSKVFHFLKQLQVDRAKAVFITDKGIYGYNL
;
A
#
# COMPACT_ATOMS: atom_id res chain seq x y z
N LEU A 1 17.17 6.70 -11.84
CA LEU A 1 17.03 7.60 -10.68
C LEU A 1 18.14 8.63 -10.78
N GLY A 2 17.78 9.80 -11.33
CA GLY A 2 18.72 10.88 -11.59
C GLY A 2 19.16 11.56 -10.29
N ALA A 3 20.45 11.52 -10.01
CA ALA A 3 21.07 12.35 -9.01
C ALA A 3 21.08 13.80 -9.49
N SER A 4 20.20 14.65 -8.98
CA SER A 4 20.31 16.08 -9.14
C SER A 4 20.70 16.71 -7.80
N SER A 5 21.82 17.41 -7.81
CA SER A 5 22.25 18.41 -6.82
C SER A 5 22.36 17.96 -5.36
N GLY A 6 23.33 17.11 -5.02
CA GLY A 6 23.84 17.00 -3.62
C GLY A 6 22.88 16.44 -2.55
N ARG A 7 21.61 16.16 -2.88
CA ARG A 7 20.63 15.60 -1.96
C ARG A 7 20.68 14.07 -2.00
N LYS A 8 20.89 13.46 -0.84
CA LYS A 8 20.85 12.00 -0.71
C LYS A 8 19.41 11.56 -0.56
N VAL A 9 18.99 10.59 -1.38
CA VAL A 9 17.68 9.92 -1.26
C VAL A 9 17.92 8.51 -0.74
N PHE A 10 17.25 8.16 0.35
CA PHE A 10 17.27 6.83 0.93
C PHE A 10 15.92 6.19 0.69
N VAL A 11 15.91 4.96 0.18
CA VAL A 11 14.68 4.20 -0.07
C VAL A 11 14.73 2.90 0.70
N ARG A 12 13.64 2.55 1.34
CA ARG A 12 13.42 1.26 2.00
C ARG A 12 12.08 0.70 1.57
N GLU A 13 12.11 -0.53 1.11
CA GLU A 13 10.90 -1.31 0.88
C GLU A 13 10.70 -2.26 2.08
N VAL A 14 9.46 -2.34 2.56
CA VAL A 14 9.08 -3.27 3.61
C VAL A 14 8.45 -4.49 2.94
N PRO A 15 9.18 -5.61 2.80
CA PRO A 15 8.66 -6.80 2.17
C PRO A 15 7.61 -7.48 3.06
N GLY A 16 6.62 -8.13 2.45
CA GLY A 16 5.66 -8.93 3.21
C GLY A 16 4.19 -8.55 3.02
N GLY A 17 3.84 -8.06 1.84
CA GLY A 17 2.44 -7.97 1.37
C GLY A 17 1.66 -6.78 1.90
N CYS A 18 1.76 -6.43 3.14
CA CYS A 18 1.02 -5.31 3.69
C CYS A 18 1.86 -4.64 4.79
N MET A 19 2.19 -3.39 4.61
CA MET A 19 2.88 -2.59 5.63
C MET A 19 2.07 -2.54 6.93
N CYS A 20 0.77 -2.76 6.85
CA CYS A 20 -0.20 -2.80 7.93
C CYS A 20 -0.31 -4.18 8.60
N CYS A 21 -0.22 -5.29 7.86
CA CYS A 21 -0.28 -6.63 8.48
C CYS A 21 0.98 -6.97 9.27
N ALA A 22 2.09 -6.28 8.97
CA ALA A 22 3.33 -6.33 9.73
C ALA A 22 3.55 -5.03 10.51
N ALA A 23 2.50 -4.28 10.80
CA ALA A 23 2.53 -2.98 11.50
C ALA A 23 3.30 -3.03 12.83
N GLY A 24 3.69 -4.21 13.16
CA GLY A 24 4.67 -4.41 14.16
C GLY A 24 6.10 -4.08 13.69
N LEU A 25 6.93 -5.09 13.83
CA LEU A 25 8.40 -4.98 13.90
C LEU A 25 9.06 -4.53 12.59
N SER A 26 8.63 -5.06 11.43
CA SER A 26 9.33 -4.79 10.15
C SER A 26 9.22 -3.34 9.69
N MET A 27 8.06 -2.71 9.87
CA MET A 27 7.87 -1.29 9.59
C MET A 27 8.69 -0.43 10.56
N GLN A 28 8.64 -0.73 11.86
CA GLN A 28 9.39 0.00 12.88
C GLN A 28 10.91 -0.11 12.63
N MET A 29 11.39 -1.29 12.25
CA MET A 29 12.80 -1.48 11.88
C MET A 29 13.18 -0.66 10.65
N ALA A 30 12.35 -0.64 9.61
CA ALA A 30 12.60 0.15 8.40
C ALA A 30 12.61 1.65 8.69
N LEU A 31 11.64 2.15 9.48
CA LEU A 31 11.57 3.53 9.94
C LEU A 31 12.82 3.89 10.76
N SER A 32 13.15 3.08 11.76
CA SER A 32 14.31 3.33 12.62
C SER A 32 15.61 3.37 11.81
N GLN A 33 15.78 2.48 10.83
CA GLN A 33 16.94 2.50 9.94
C GLN A 33 16.98 3.76 9.06
N LEU A 34 15.85 4.18 8.48
CA LEU A 34 15.80 5.40 7.66
C LEU A 34 16.11 6.64 8.50
N LEU A 35 15.54 6.75 9.68
CA LEU A 35 15.75 7.88 10.58
C LEU A 35 17.19 7.92 11.10
N PHE A 36 17.73 6.78 11.52
CA PHE A 36 19.08 6.72 12.08
C PHE A 36 20.17 6.92 11.02
N LEU A 37 20.09 6.21 9.88
CA LEU A 37 21.12 6.23 8.84
C LEU A 37 20.96 7.41 7.89
N GLY A 38 19.73 7.74 7.54
CA GLY A 38 19.40 8.78 6.56
C GLY A 38 19.34 10.17 7.16
N ARG A 39 18.87 10.30 8.41
CA ARG A 39 18.52 11.57 9.05
C ARG A 39 17.83 12.52 8.08
N PRO A 40 16.74 12.10 7.46
CA PRO A 40 16.11 12.86 6.40
C PRO A 40 15.41 14.09 6.95
N ASP A 41 15.46 15.21 6.23
CA ASP A 41 14.61 16.38 6.51
C ASP A 41 13.13 16.11 6.19
N ARG A 42 12.89 15.12 5.32
CA ARG A 42 11.53 14.71 4.90
C ARG A 42 11.45 13.22 4.66
N LEU A 43 10.43 12.60 5.22
CA LEU A 43 10.07 11.19 5.04
C LEU A 43 8.78 11.09 4.23
N LEU A 44 8.79 10.34 3.14
CA LEU A 44 7.60 10.01 2.35
C LEU A 44 7.30 8.54 2.54
N ILE A 45 6.05 8.22 2.86
CA ILE A 45 5.59 6.85 3.08
C ILE A 45 4.48 6.55 2.09
N GLU A 46 4.66 5.49 1.30
CA GLU A 46 3.66 4.98 0.38
C GLU A 46 3.16 3.62 0.86
N PRO A 47 1.98 3.53 1.47
CA PRO A 47 1.34 2.25 1.76
C PRO A 47 0.92 1.54 0.48
N THR A 48 0.78 0.22 0.53
CA THR A 48 0.17 -0.53 -0.59
C THR A 48 -1.29 -0.15 -0.74
N GLY A 49 -1.81 -0.11 -1.98
CA GLY A 49 -3.18 0.33 -2.27
C GLY A 49 -4.30 -0.49 -1.59
N LEU A 50 -4.03 -1.74 -1.18
CA LEU A 50 -4.93 -2.58 -0.39
C LEU A 50 -4.53 -2.65 1.10
N GLY A 51 -3.63 -1.78 1.54
CA GLY A 51 -3.20 -1.71 2.92
C GLY A 51 -4.21 -0.99 3.82
N HIS A 52 -3.99 -1.11 5.14
CA HIS A 52 -4.74 -0.36 6.16
C HIS A 52 -3.94 0.87 6.59
N PRO A 53 -4.04 2.00 5.89
CA PRO A 53 -3.17 3.15 6.12
C PRO A 53 -3.37 3.79 7.50
N VAL A 54 -4.50 3.56 8.15
CA VAL A 54 -4.76 3.99 9.54
C VAL A 54 -3.73 3.40 10.50
N GLU A 55 -3.36 2.12 10.34
CA GLU A 55 -2.37 1.47 11.21
C GLU A 55 -0.98 2.08 11.04
N VAL A 56 -0.66 2.48 9.81
CA VAL A 56 0.59 3.21 9.51
C VAL A 56 0.60 4.55 10.25
N LEU A 57 -0.48 5.32 10.13
CA LEU A 57 -0.61 6.60 10.82
C LEU A 57 -0.55 6.43 12.34
N GLN A 58 -1.27 5.44 12.91
CA GLN A 58 -1.22 5.15 14.34
C GLN A 58 0.20 4.84 14.82
N THR A 59 1.00 4.11 14.01
CA THR A 59 2.40 3.86 14.34
C THR A 59 3.22 5.14 14.36
N LEU A 60 3.03 6.03 13.40
CA LEU A 60 3.73 7.32 13.32
C LEU A 60 3.38 8.26 14.49
N TYR A 61 2.16 8.18 15.00
CA TYR A 61 1.70 8.93 16.17
C TYR A 61 2.03 8.27 17.52
N SER A 62 2.69 7.12 17.52
CA SER A 62 3.10 6.48 18.77
C SER A 62 4.19 7.28 19.48
N ASP A 63 4.32 7.08 20.78
CA ASP A 63 5.33 7.73 21.63
C ASP A 63 6.76 7.53 21.11
N ALA A 64 7.00 6.41 20.41
CA ALA A 64 8.31 6.10 19.83
C ALA A 64 8.76 7.11 18.75
N TYR A 65 7.83 7.81 18.11
CA TYR A 65 8.13 8.70 16.98
C TYR A 65 7.64 10.15 17.20
N SER A 66 6.81 10.41 18.19
CA SER A 66 6.18 11.70 18.45
C SER A 66 7.17 12.87 18.63
N GLU A 67 8.35 12.60 19.18
CA GLU A 67 9.41 13.62 19.33
C GLU A 67 10.32 13.75 18.10
N THR A 68 10.22 12.82 17.13
CA THR A 68 11.15 12.75 15.99
C THR A 68 10.45 13.09 14.68
N LEU A 69 9.16 12.79 14.56
CA LEU A 69 8.38 12.97 13.34
C LEU A 69 7.22 13.94 13.56
N GLU A 70 7.06 14.85 12.62
CA GLU A 70 5.88 15.68 12.47
C GLU A 70 5.09 15.20 11.25
N VAL A 71 3.91 14.63 11.49
CA VAL A 71 3.06 14.11 10.41
C VAL A 71 2.38 15.27 9.71
N GLN A 72 2.65 15.40 8.42
CA GLN A 72 2.05 16.40 7.53
C GLN A 72 0.86 15.78 6.78
N SER A 73 0.37 16.48 5.77
CA SER A 73 -0.81 16.08 5.00
C SER A 73 -0.74 14.65 4.49
N THR A 74 -1.80 13.91 4.74
CA THR A 74 -2.07 12.61 4.11
C THR A 74 -2.74 12.84 2.75
N VAL A 75 -2.11 12.36 1.69
CA VAL A 75 -2.57 12.53 0.32
C VAL A 75 -3.16 11.22 -0.20
N THR A 76 -4.41 11.23 -0.62
CA THR A 76 -5.03 10.08 -1.29
C THR A 76 -5.07 10.32 -2.79
N LEU A 77 -4.40 9.44 -3.58
CA LEU A 77 -4.44 9.47 -5.03
C LEU A 77 -5.57 8.58 -5.53
N VAL A 78 -6.47 9.17 -6.32
CA VAL A 78 -7.62 8.46 -6.90
C VAL A 78 -7.56 8.54 -8.42
N ASP A 79 -7.63 7.40 -9.09
CA ASP A 79 -7.97 7.36 -10.51
C ASP A 79 -9.48 7.59 -10.62
N ALA A 80 -9.90 8.79 -11.03
CA ALA A 80 -11.30 9.18 -11.04
C ALA A 80 -12.20 8.21 -11.84
N ARG A 81 -11.65 7.51 -12.83
CA ARG A 81 -12.38 6.50 -13.60
C ARG A 81 -12.76 5.27 -12.79
N SER A 82 -11.99 4.94 -11.75
CA SER A 82 -12.23 3.75 -10.93
C SER A 82 -13.48 3.88 -10.05
N VAL A 83 -13.90 5.11 -9.74
CA VAL A 83 -15.08 5.35 -8.88
C VAL A 83 -16.41 5.09 -9.59
N THR A 84 -16.42 4.94 -10.92
CA THR A 84 -17.60 4.52 -11.67
C THR A 84 -17.98 3.05 -11.41
N ASN A 85 -17.07 2.27 -10.81
CA ASN A 85 -17.31 0.90 -10.41
C ASN A 85 -17.71 0.86 -8.93
N ASP A 86 -18.96 0.54 -8.65
CA ASP A 86 -19.52 0.49 -7.29
C ASP A 86 -18.74 -0.41 -6.34
N ARG A 87 -18.14 -1.51 -6.82
CA ARG A 87 -17.28 -2.38 -6.00
C ARG A 87 -16.04 -1.66 -5.50
N HIS A 88 -15.42 -0.83 -6.36
CA HIS A 88 -14.27 -0.02 -5.97
C HIS A 88 -14.68 1.13 -5.05
N ALA A 89 -15.73 1.85 -5.42
CA ALA A 89 -16.21 3.02 -4.69
C ALA A 89 -16.62 2.69 -3.25
N ASN A 90 -17.24 1.52 -3.03
CA ASN A 90 -17.70 1.08 -1.71
C ASN A 90 -16.72 0.10 -1.00
N HIS A 91 -15.52 -0.09 -1.54
CA HIS A 91 -14.55 -0.97 -0.91
C HIS A 91 -14.04 -0.37 0.41
N ALA A 92 -14.03 -1.16 1.48
CA ALA A 92 -13.72 -0.67 2.83
C ALA A 92 -12.34 0.01 2.90
N SER A 93 -11.31 -0.53 2.24
CA SER A 93 -9.98 0.09 2.20
C SER A 93 -9.99 1.43 1.45
N PHE A 94 -10.77 1.55 0.37
CA PHE A 94 -10.89 2.81 -0.36
C PHE A 94 -11.60 3.88 0.48
N VAL A 95 -12.71 3.52 1.11
CA VAL A 95 -13.43 4.41 2.04
C VAL A 95 -12.52 4.83 3.20
N GLN A 96 -11.71 3.91 3.74
CA GLN A 96 -10.75 4.23 4.78
C GLN A 96 -9.70 5.24 4.28
N GLN A 97 -9.19 5.07 3.05
CA GLN A 97 -8.24 6.00 2.43
C GLN A 97 -8.85 7.41 2.23
N LEU A 98 -10.14 7.50 1.88
CA LEU A 98 -10.83 8.79 1.81
C LEU A 98 -10.92 9.46 3.20
N ARG A 99 -11.30 8.69 4.22
CA ARG A 99 -11.49 9.21 5.59
C ARG A 99 -10.24 9.78 6.24
N ILE A 100 -9.07 9.23 5.92
CA ILE A 100 -7.81 9.73 6.48
C ILE A 100 -7.17 10.84 5.65
N ALA A 101 -7.66 11.08 4.44
CA ALA A 101 -7.06 12.05 3.52
C ALA A 101 -7.21 13.48 4.03
N ASP A 102 -6.15 14.26 4.01
CA ASP A 102 -6.21 15.71 4.18
C ASP A 102 -6.51 16.39 2.84
N LEU A 103 -6.09 15.76 1.76
CA LEU A 103 -6.43 16.15 0.41
C LEU A 103 -6.51 14.93 -0.51
N ILE A 104 -7.31 15.03 -1.56
CA ILE A 104 -7.49 14.02 -2.58
C ILE A 104 -6.96 14.55 -3.90
N LEU A 105 -6.10 13.78 -4.55
CA LEU A 105 -5.69 14.04 -5.93
C LEU A 105 -6.50 13.17 -6.87
N ALA A 106 -7.46 13.77 -7.58
CA ALA A 106 -8.18 13.13 -8.67
C ALA A 106 -7.25 13.09 -9.88
N ASN A 107 -6.43 12.03 -9.95
CA ASN A 107 -5.36 11.89 -10.94
C ASN A 107 -5.90 11.40 -12.29
N LYS A 108 -5.09 11.53 -13.32
CA LYS A 108 -5.41 11.20 -14.72
C LYS A 108 -6.52 12.09 -15.31
N LYS A 109 -6.48 13.39 -14.99
CA LYS A 109 -7.43 14.38 -15.49
C LYS A 109 -7.60 14.36 -17.00
N ASP A 110 -6.58 13.98 -17.71
CA ASP A 110 -6.56 13.81 -19.17
C ASP A 110 -7.45 12.66 -19.68
N LEU A 111 -7.93 11.77 -18.77
CA LEU A 111 -8.66 10.55 -19.11
C LEU A 111 -10.10 10.49 -18.53
N TYR A 112 -10.58 11.54 -17.88
CA TYR A 112 -11.92 11.57 -17.29
C TYR A 112 -12.60 12.93 -17.47
N SER A 113 -13.90 12.99 -17.20
CA SER A 113 -14.75 14.18 -17.32
C SER A 113 -15.16 14.74 -15.94
N ASP A 114 -15.91 15.83 -15.94
CA ASP A 114 -16.46 16.41 -14.71
C ASP A 114 -17.46 15.46 -14.00
N THR A 115 -18.02 14.49 -14.73
CA THR A 115 -18.92 13.49 -14.14
C THR A 115 -18.19 12.61 -13.13
N GLU A 116 -17.02 12.10 -13.48
CA GLU A 116 -16.21 11.28 -12.56
C GLU A 116 -15.71 12.09 -11.37
N LEU A 117 -15.38 13.38 -11.58
CA LEU A 117 -15.00 14.26 -10.50
C LEU A 117 -16.16 14.44 -9.50
N SER A 118 -17.37 14.70 -9.99
CA SER A 118 -18.58 14.84 -9.16
C SER A 118 -18.88 13.55 -8.38
N LEU A 119 -18.57 12.37 -8.93
CA LEU A 119 -18.70 11.11 -8.19
C LEU A 119 -17.73 11.04 -7.01
N ILE A 120 -16.49 11.49 -7.16
CA ILE A 120 -15.53 11.55 -6.04
C ILE A 120 -16.05 12.51 -4.97
N GLU A 121 -16.53 13.68 -5.35
CA GLU A 121 -17.11 14.66 -4.42
C GLU A 121 -18.27 14.06 -3.63
N HIS A 122 -19.16 13.34 -4.31
CA HIS A 122 -20.28 12.65 -3.68
C HIS A 122 -19.83 11.58 -2.68
N LEU A 123 -18.84 10.77 -3.04
CA LEU A 123 -18.27 9.75 -2.16
C LEU A 123 -17.62 10.36 -0.91
N VAL A 124 -16.92 11.47 -1.06
CA VAL A 124 -16.35 12.20 0.08
C VAL A 124 -17.45 12.69 1.00
N GLN A 125 -18.51 13.33 0.47
CA GLN A 125 -19.65 13.79 1.25
C GLN A 125 -20.39 12.63 1.96
N GLN A 126 -20.45 11.46 1.33
CA GLN A 126 -21.13 10.30 1.88
C GLN A 126 -20.34 9.61 3.00
N HIS A 127 -19.01 9.58 2.90
CA HIS A 127 -18.17 8.76 3.75
C HIS A 127 -17.29 9.52 4.74
N CYS A 128 -17.14 10.83 4.57
CA CYS A 128 -16.26 11.65 5.39
C CYS A 128 -17.04 12.67 6.20
N ASP A 129 -16.70 12.79 7.48
CA ASP A 129 -17.34 13.74 8.41
C ASP A 129 -16.75 15.17 8.32
N ARG A 130 -15.84 15.40 7.39
CA ARG A 130 -15.16 16.68 7.18
C ARG A 130 -15.02 17.01 5.70
N ASP A 131 -14.91 18.26 5.38
CA ASP A 131 -14.60 18.72 4.04
C ASP A 131 -13.16 18.39 3.68
N ILE A 132 -12.97 17.71 2.55
CA ILE A 132 -11.67 17.34 2.03
C ILE A 132 -11.50 17.98 0.66
N ALA A 133 -10.41 18.71 0.49
CA ALA A 133 -10.11 19.37 -0.77
C ALA A 133 -9.76 18.32 -1.85
N ILE A 134 -10.39 18.45 -3.02
CA ILE A 134 -10.16 17.57 -4.16
C ILE A 134 -9.49 18.37 -5.28
N TYR A 135 -8.32 17.92 -5.71
CA TYR A 135 -7.53 18.56 -6.77
C TYR A 135 -7.44 17.67 -8.00
N PRO A 136 -8.07 18.06 -9.12
CA PRO A 136 -7.85 17.41 -10.40
C PRO A 136 -6.39 17.56 -10.81
N THR A 137 -5.72 16.44 -11.11
CA THR A 137 -4.31 16.46 -11.48
C THR A 137 -4.01 15.46 -12.60
N GLU A 138 -2.89 15.69 -13.25
CA GLU A 138 -2.33 14.85 -14.30
C GLU A 138 -0.91 14.45 -13.90
N GLN A 139 -0.58 13.17 -14.02
CA GLN A 139 0.74 12.63 -13.71
C GLN A 139 1.20 12.94 -12.27
N GLY A 140 0.27 13.06 -11.32
CA GLY A 140 0.57 13.35 -9.92
C GLY A 140 1.18 14.73 -9.67
N LYS A 141 1.01 15.68 -10.57
CA LYS A 141 1.49 17.06 -10.38
C LYS A 141 0.73 17.73 -9.26
N ILE A 142 1.44 18.21 -8.25
CA ILE A 142 0.89 18.88 -7.09
C ILE A 142 1.80 20.01 -6.64
N ASP A 143 1.20 21.06 -6.09
CA ASP A 143 1.95 22.08 -5.37
C ASP A 143 2.46 21.50 -4.04
N LEU A 144 3.76 21.58 -3.83
CA LEU A 144 4.40 21.10 -2.60
C LEU A 144 3.87 21.78 -1.34
N ALA A 145 3.36 22.99 -1.44
CA ALA A 145 2.74 23.68 -0.32
C ALA A 145 1.53 22.94 0.25
N LEU A 146 0.80 22.20 -0.59
CA LEU A 146 -0.36 21.42 -0.15
C LEU A 146 0.01 20.20 0.69
N ILE A 147 1.13 19.56 0.41
CA ILE A 147 1.58 18.36 1.14
C ILE A 147 2.40 18.69 2.40
N THR A 148 2.71 19.95 2.62
CA THR A 148 3.46 20.43 3.80
C THR A 148 2.57 21.12 4.84
N GLN A 149 1.26 20.97 4.71
CA GLN A 149 0.33 21.42 5.73
C GLN A 149 0.23 20.39 6.86
N PRO A 150 -0.02 20.81 8.09
CA PRO A 150 -0.32 19.87 9.17
C PRO A 150 -1.52 19.01 8.82
N THR A 151 -1.48 17.72 9.17
CA THR A 151 -2.64 16.86 9.01
C THR A 151 -3.78 17.27 9.92
N ALA A 152 -5.00 17.25 9.42
CA ALA A 152 -6.23 17.42 10.21
C ALA A 152 -6.74 16.06 10.76
N TRP A 153 -6.16 14.95 10.33
CA TRP A 153 -6.52 13.63 10.83
C TRP A 153 -5.92 13.40 12.23
N ILE A 154 -6.77 13.03 13.18
CA ILE A 154 -6.37 12.72 14.55
C ILE A 154 -6.61 11.22 14.78
N PRO A 155 -5.62 10.46 15.30
CA PRO A 155 -5.82 9.06 15.64
C PRO A 155 -6.98 8.93 16.64
N THR A 156 -8.03 8.22 16.26
CA THR A 156 -9.00 7.77 17.24
C THR A 156 -8.30 6.73 18.11
N ILE A 157 -8.19 6.99 19.42
CA ILE A 157 -7.62 6.04 20.39
C ILE A 157 -8.62 4.87 20.53
N GLY A 158 -8.67 4.02 19.51
CA GLY A 158 -9.35 2.74 19.52
C GLY A 158 -8.30 1.65 19.65
N LYS A 159 -8.59 0.62 20.41
CA LYS A 159 -7.69 -0.56 20.50
C LYS A 159 -7.35 -1.02 19.10
N PRO A 160 -6.06 -1.27 18.78
CA PRO A 160 -5.69 -1.80 17.49
C PRO A 160 -6.48 -3.09 17.25
N HIS A 161 -7.24 -3.14 16.18
CA HIS A 161 -7.77 -4.40 15.68
C HIS A 161 -6.55 -5.20 15.22
N HIS A 162 -6.05 -6.06 16.10
CA HIS A 162 -5.11 -7.10 15.72
C HIS A 162 -5.89 -8.07 14.82
N ALA A 163 -5.94 -7.78 13.52
CA ALA A 163 -6.10 -8.85 12.55
C ALA A 163 -4.91 -9.77 12.79
N GLU A 164 -5.16 -11.01 13.16
CA GLU A 164 -4.07 -11.98 13.38
C GLU A 164 -3.19 -11.99 12.12
N PRO A 165 -1.90 -11.70 12.25
CA PRO A 165 -1.02 -11.67 11.09
C PRO A 165 -1.06 -13.06 10.44
N ASN A 166 -1.21 -13.10 9.13
CA ASN A 166 -1.23 -14.35 8.38
C ASN A 166 0.20 -14.93 8.33
N TYR A 167 0.66 -15.46 9.47
CA TYR A 167 1.97 -16.09 9.63
C TYR A 167 2.19 -17.32 8.74
N LEU A 168 1.13 -17.75 8.02
CA LEU A 168 1.20 -18.97 7.23
C LEU A 168 2.27 -18.92 6.14
N LEU A 169 2.51 -17.75 5.56
CA LEU A 169 3.48 -17.58 4.47
C LEU A 169 4.75 -16.83 4.89
N SER A 170 4.97 -16.58 6.18
CA SER A 170 6.17 -15.87 6.63
C SER A 170 7.45 -16.61 6.23
N ALA A 171 8.51 -15.85 5.92
CA ALA A 171 9.79 -16.41 5.51
C ALA A 171 10.42 -17.31 6.59
N ASP A 172 10.16 -16.98 7.87
CA ASP A 172 10.73 -17.66 9.02
C ASP A 172 10.06 -18.99 9.36
N ARG A 173 8.93 -19.30 8.74
CA ARG A 173 8.25 -20.57 8.99
C ARG A 173 8.94 -21.72 8.28
N VAL A 174 9.27 -22.76 9.01
CA VAL A 174 9.80 -24.00 8.45
C VAL A 174 8.76 -24.62 7.52
N LEU A 175 9.16 -24.96 6.30
CA LEU A 175 8.28 -25.62 5.37
C LEU A 175 8.05 -27.08 5.80
N PRO A 176 6.84 -27.61 5.65
CA PRO A 176 6.58 -29.02 5.88
C PRO A 176 7.33 -29.90 4.87
N ASP A 177 7.41 -31.21 5.16
CA ASP A 177 8.14 -32.18 4.32
C ASP A 177 7.66 -32.23 2.86
N CYS A 178 6.40 -31.86 2.60
CA CYS A 178 5.88 -31.72 1.23
C CYS A 178 6.57 -30.60 0.43
N GLY A 179 7.26 -29.68 1.10
CA GLY A 179 8.08 -28.64 0.50
C GLY A 179 7.29 -27.42 0.01
N TYR A 180 6.04 -27.28 0.40
CA TYR A 180 5.26 -26.05 0.13
C TYR A 180 4.23 -25.78 1.23
N ILE A 181 3.76 -24.55 1.29
CA ILE A 181 2.68 -24.10 2.16
C ILE A 181 1.80 -23.11 1.38
N GLY A 182 0.50 -23.21 1.55
CA GLY A 182 -0.48 -22.33 0.95
C GLY A 182 -1.30 -21.61 2.01
N ALA A 183 -1.79 -20.44 1.68
CA ALA A 183 -2.73 -19.68 2.48
C ALA A 183 -3.80 -19.08 1.58
N ILE A 184 -5.04 -19.09 2.07
CA ILE A 184 -6.18 -18.45 1.43
C ILE A 184 -6.65 -17.36 2.37
N ASN A 185 -6.81 -16.16 1.85
CA ASN A 185 -7.42 -15.04 2.55
C ASN A 185 -8.66 -14.60 1.81
N SER A 186 -9.71 -14.35 2.56
CA SER A 186 -10.92 -13.72 2.06
C SER A 186 -11.17 -12.46 2.89
N THR A 187 -11.10 -11.31 2.26
CA THR A 187 -11.30 -10.03 2.91
C THR A 187 -12.00 -9.08 1.94
N ASP A 188 -13.05 -8.42 2.42
CA ASP A 188 -13.75 -7.35 1.72
C ASP A 188 -14.26 -7.73 0.30
N GLY A 189 -14.67 -8.99 0.11
CA GLY A 189 -15.18 -9.47 -1.17
C GLY A 189 -14.12 -9.83 -2.20
N PHE A 190 -12.84 -9.83 -1.80
CA PHE A 190 -11.73 -10.38 -2.56
C PHE A 190 -11.24 -11.69 -1.93
N GLU A 191 -10.89 -12.62 -2.77
CA GLU A 191 -10.19 -13.83 -2.36
C GLU A 191 -8.76 -13.76 -2.88
N SER A 192 -7.81 -14.04 -2.02
CA SER A 192 -6.42 -14.16 -2.40
C SER A 192 -5.87 -15.50 -1.99
N VAL A 193 -5.07 -16.09 -2.86
CA VAL A 193 -4.38 -17.35 -2.61
C VAL A 193 -2.89 -17.13 -2.79
N GLY A 194 -2.11 -17.51 -1.78
CA GLY A 194 -0.67 -17.41 -1.82
C GLY A 194 -0.01 -18.76 -1.57
N TRP A 195 1.15 -18.95 -2.16
CA TRP A 195 1.97 -20.15 -1.93
C TRP A 195 3.42 -19.78 -1.70
N ARG A 196 4.08 -20.52 -0.83
CA ARG A 196 5.51 -20.50 -0.66
C ARG A 196 6.05 -21.90 -0.86
N PHE A 197 7.02 -22.04 -1.75
CA PHE A 197 7.66 -23.29 -2.09
C PHE A 197 9.11 -23.32 -1.60
N SER A 198 9.64 -24.51 -1.40
CA SER A 198 11.06 -24.73 -1.09
C SER A 198 11.92 -24.32 -2.28
N ALA A 199 12.98 -23.55 -2.01
CA ALA A 199 13.98 -23.20 -3.02
C ALA A 199 14.75 -24.41 -3.58
N ALA A 200 14.73 -25.56 -2.86
CA ALA A 200 15.38 -26.79 -3.30
C ALA A 200 14.65 -27.50 -4.45
N LYS A 201 13.44 -27.07 -4.80
CA LYS A 201 12.63 -27.64 -5.88
C LYS A 201 12.34 -26.58 -6.94
N PRO A 202 13.26 -26.34 -7.89
CA PRO A 202 13.02 -25.37 -8.95
C PRO A 202 11.86 -25.82 -9.86
N PHE A 203 11.13 -24.85 -10.37
CA PHE A 203 10.04 -25.06 -11.32
C PHE A 203 10.58 -25.19 -12.75
N ASP A 204 9.85 -25.89 -13.60
CA ASP A 204 10.03 -25.83 -15.04
C ASP A 204 9.55 -24.46 -15.55
N TYR A 205 10.45 -23.69 -16.15
CA TYR A 205 10.16 -22.34 -16.66
C TYR A 205 8.98 -22.32 -17.63
N SER A 206 8.94 -23.28 -18.56
CA SER A 206 7.93 -23.31 -19.60
C SER A 206 6.54 -23.59 -19.02
N LYS A 207 6.45 -24.46 -18.04
CA LYS A 207 5.19 -24.76 -17.34
C LYS A 207 4.69 -23.59 -16.53
N VAL A 208 5.57 -22.89 -15.80
CA VAL A 208 5.20 -21.66 -15.06
C VAL A 208 4.69 -20.61 -16.01
N PHE A 209 5.39 -20.39 -17.13
CA PHE A 209 4.98 -19.38 -18.11
C PHE A 209 3.61 -19.67 -18.73
N HIS A 210 3.34 -20.94 -19.08
CA HIS A 210 2.03 -21.34 -19.59
C HIS A 210 0.92 -21.20 -18.55
N PHE A 211 1.18 -21.58 -17.31
CA PHE A 211 0.25 -21.43 -16.21
C PHE A 211 -0.14 -19.95 -16.00
N LEU A 212 0.85 -19.07 -15.93
CA LEU A 212 0.61 -17.64 -15.71
C LEU A 212 -0.17 -16.99 -16.86
N LYS A 213 0.05 -17.42 -18.10
CA LYS A 213 -0.72 -16.93 -19.27
C LYS A 213 -2.20 -17.31 -19.23
N GLN A 214 -2.54 -18.40 -18.56
CA GLN A 214 -3.92 -18.91 -18.47
C GLN A 214 -4.63 -18.41 -17.20
N LEU A 215 -3.90 -17.74 -16.31
CA LEU A 215 -4.43 -17.29 -15.04
C LEU A 215 -5.45 -16.17 -15.26
N GLN A 216 -6.67 -16.38 -14.79
CA GLN A 216 -7.75 -15.39 -14.81
C GLN A 216 -7.93 -14.82 -13.42
N VAL A 217 -7.19 -13.77 -13.11
CA VAL A 217 -7.19 -13.10 -11.81
C VAL A 217 -7.08 -11.60 -12.01
N ASP A 218 -7.58 -10.81 -11.09
CA ASP A 218 -7.48 -9.35 -11.13
C ASP A 218 -6.03 -8.88 -10.95
N ARG A 219 -5.24 -9.64 -10.21
CA ARG A 219 -3.83 -9.35 -9.93
C ARG A 219 -3.06 -10.60 -9.53
N ALA A 220 -1.85 -10.74 -10.02
CA ALA A 220 -0.91 -11.75 -9.51
C ALA A 220 0.49 -11.19 -9.36
N LYS A 221 1.16 -11.52 -8.26
CA LYS A 221 2.59 -11.25 -8.03
C LYS A 221 3.27 -12.54 -7.62
N ALA A 222 4.38 -12.86 -8.25
CA ALA A 222 5.13 -14.05 -7.90
C ALA A 222 6.63 -13.93 -8.21
N VAL A 223 7.43 -14.69 -7.46
CA VAL A 223 8.83 -14.95 -7.80
C VAL A 223 9.00 -16.45 -7.87
N PHE A 224 9.47 -16.95 -9.00
CA PHE A 224 9.73 -18.36 -9.21
C PHE A 224 11.22 -18.63 -9.39
N ILE A 225 11.71 -19.63 -8.67
CA ILE A 225 13.02 -20.24 -8.93
C ILE A 225 12.77 -21.35 -9.93
N THR A 226 13.36 -21.23 -11.12
CA THR A 226 13.15 -22.17 -12.22
C THR A 226 14.47 -22.82 -12.65
N ASP A 227 14.35 -23.82 -13.52
CA ASP A 227 15.50 -24.46 -14.20
C ASP A 227 16.31 -23.48 -15.06
N LYS A 228 15.74 -22.31 -15.42
CA LYS A 228 16.41 -21.27 -16.22
C LYS A 228 16.81 -20.02 -15.43
N GLY A 229 16.57 -19.99 -14.12
CA GLY A 229 16.89 -18.85 -13.27
C GLY A 229 15.72 -18.38 -12.43
N ILE A 230 15.86 -17.18 -11.83
CA ILE A 230 14.85 -16.57 -10.97
C ILE A 230 14.08 -15.53 -11.79
N TYR A 231 12.76 -15.62 -11.78
CA TYR A 231 11.87 -14.74 -12.54
C TYR A 231 10.79 -14.14 -11.64
N GLY A 232 10.67 -12.82 -11.68
CA GLY A 232 9.59 -12.07 -11.05
C GLY A 232 8.45 -11.79 -12.03
N TYR A 233 7.22 -11.92 -11.58
CA TYR A 233 6.01 -11.67 -12.37
C TYR A 233 5.10 -10.70 -11.62
N ASN A 234 4.51 -9.78 -12.37
CA ASN A 234 3.48 -8.86 -11.90
C ASN A 234 2.43 -8.74 -13.01
N LEU A 235 1.28 -9.35 -12.81
CA LEU A 235 0.15 -9.42 -13.74
C LEU A 235 -1.00 -8.58 -13.22
#